data_5b464291617e880aaa427e259a439824
#
_entry.id   5b464291617e880aaa427e259a439824
#
_cell.length_a   1.000
_cell.length_b   1.000
_cell.length_c   1.000
_cell.angle_alpha   90.00
_cell.angle_beta   90.00
_cell.angle_gamma   90.00
#
_symmetry.space_group_name_H-M   'P 1'
#
loop_
_entity.id
_entity.type
_entity.pdbx_description
1 polymer ?
#
loop_
_entity_poly.entity_id
_entity_poly.type
_entity_poly.pdbx_seq_one_letter_code
_entity_poly.pdbx_strand_id
1 'polypeptide(L)'
;MFSENIGNDYIVIQEGTSEGTQVKYKKDGYWYKKDNRGNEGRAEYLVSKFMQFTTLQENEFISYEEGTINGKSGCRSKNFLDEEEELVTFYRLYYNEVGKDLSKVIANMNTMEERIEYVIRFIDQSCGLNIHAYLSKVLTLDMICLNEDRHLNNLALIMRGNDF
;
A
#
# COMPACT_ATOMS: atom_id res chain seq x y z
N MET A 1 16.34 -10.28 12.37
CA MET A 1 16.71 -8.93 11.91
C MET A 1 17.75 -9.05 10.80
N PHE A 2 17.61 -8.30 9.72
CA PHE A 2 18.57 -8.22 8.63
C PHE A 2 19.41 -6.95 8.72
N SER A 3 20.54 -6.91 8.00
CA SER A 3 21.39 -5.72 7.84
C SER A 3 21.90 -5.69 6.40
N GLU A 4 21.49 -4.68 5.63
CA GLU A 4 21.79 -4.57 4.19
C GLU A 4 22.37 -3.19 3.84
N ASN A 5 23.34 -3.22 2.92
CA ASN A 5 23.82 -2.03 2.23
C ASN A 5 23.30 -2.06 0.79
N ILE A 6 22.45 -1.12 0.43
CA ILE A 6 21.74 -1.09 -0.87
C ILE A 6 22.13 0.19 -1.61
N GLY A 7 22.62 0.04 -2.85
CA GLY A 7 22.98 1.14 -3.72
C GLY A 7 21.76 1.94 -4.21
N ASN A 8 22.02 3.14 -4.68
CA ASN A 8 20.96 4.04 -5.17
C ASN A 8 20.32 3.55 -6.50
N ASP A 9 20.99 2.68 -7.23
CA ASP A 9 20.52 2.02 -8.45
C ASP A 9 19.30 1.10 -8.21
N TYR A 10 19.08 0.68 -6.94
CA TYR A 10 17.92 -0.10 -6.53
C TYR A 10 16.75 0.75 -6.00
N ILE A 11 16.86 2.08 -5.99
CA ILE A 11 15.78 2.97 -5.55
C ILE A 11 14.62 2.88 -6.54
N VAL A 12 13.42 2.65 -6.00
CA VAL A 12 12.18 2.68 -6.77
C VAL A 12 11.59 4.08 -6.70
N ILE A 13 11.61 4.76 -7.84
CA ILE A 13 10.95 6.07 -7.99
C ILE A 13 9.49 5.79 -8.37
N GLN A 14 8.57 6.07 -7.47
CA GLN A 14 7.14 6.03 -7.78
C GLN A 14 6.75 7.36 -8.44
N GLU A 15 6.55 7.34 -9.76
CA GLU A 15 6.00 8.48 -10.48
C GLU A 15 4.57 8.74 -10.03
N GLY A 16 4.27 10.00 -9.70
CA GLY A 16 2.90 10.48 -9.49
C GLY A 16 2.34 10.41 -8.07
N THR A 17 3.12 10.03 -7.06
CA THR A 17 2.68 10.12 -5.65
C THR A 17 3.45 11.23 -4.93
N SER A 18 2.80 12.37 -4.68
CA SER A 18 3.34 13.46 -3.88
C SER A 18 3.47 13.13 -2.38
N GLU A 19 2.96 11.99 -1.95
CA GLU A 19 2.81 11.59 -0.55
C GLU A 19 3.48 10.25 -0.27
N GLY A 20 4.78 10.23 -0.21
CA GLY A 20 5.55 9.06 0.19
C GLY A 20 6.99 9.45 0.40
N THR A 21 7.30 10.02 1.56
CA THR A 21 8.64 10.52 1.89
C THR A 21 9.65 9.39 2.17
N GLN A 22 9.20 8.14 2.30
CA GLN A 22 10.03 7.00 2.64
C GLN A 22 10.74 6.45 1.41
N VAL A 23 12.07 6.36 1.47
CA VAL A 23 12.87 5.76 0.39
C VAL A 23 12.62 4.26 0.33
N LYS A 24 12.24 3.77 -0.85
CA LYS A 24 11.99 2.36 -1.13
C LYS A 24 13.05 1.82 -2.09
N TYR A 25 13.47 0.57 -1.86
CA TYR A 25 14.38 -0.14 -2.76
C TYR A 25 13.76 -1.48 -3.16
N LYS A 26 14.10 -1.96 -4.36
CA LYS A 26 13.75 -3.32 -4.81
C LYS A 26 15.03 -4.03 -5.19
N LYS A 27 15.38 -5.11 -4.47
CA LYS A 27 16.61 -5.86 -4.67
C LYS A 27 16.40 -7.33 -4.30
N ASP A 28 16.91 -8.24 -5.13
CA ASP A 28 16.97 -9.69 -4.86
C ASP A 28 15.62 -10.30 -4.41
N GLY A 29 14.52 -9.87 -5.04
CA GLY A 29 13.17 -10.35 -4.70
C GLY A 29 12.57 -9.77 -3.42
N TYR A 30 13.16 -8.71 -2.87
CA TYR A 30 12.65 -8.01 -1.70
C TYR A 30 12.39 -6.54 -1.98
N TRP A 31 11.36 -6.03 -1.29
CA TRP A 31 11.12 -4.60 -1.10
C TRP A 31 11.68 -4.18 0.24
N TYR A 32 12.40 -3.06 0.25
CA TYR A 32 12.96 -2.46 1.45
C TYR A 32 12.41 -1.06 1.64
N LYS A 33 12.05 -0.72 2.86
CA LYS A 33 11.57 0.61 3.26
C LYS A 33 12.49 1.13 4.37
N LYS A 34 13.24 2.19 4.07
CA LYS A 34 14.15 2.81 5.04
C LYS A 34 13.40 3.87 5.84
N ASP A 35 13.51 3.82 7.17
CA ASP A 35 12.87 4.77 8.06
C ASP A 35 13.35 6.21 7.83
N ASN A 36 12.42 7.13 7.84
CA ASN A 36 12.70 8.57 7.87
C ASN A 36 12.74 9.10 9.30
N ARG A 37 11.77 8.70 10.12
CA ARG A 37 11.58 9.14 11.51
C ARG A 37 12.06 8.11 12.52
N GLY A 38 12.33 6.87 12.10
CA GLY A 38 13.02 5.84 12.87
C GLY A 38 12.17 4.73 13.46
N ASN A 39 10.85 4.72 13.23
CA ASN A 39 9.95 3.69 13.77
C ASN A 39 8.96 3.12 12.73
N GLU A 40 8.97 3.61 11.50
CA GLU A 40 8.01 3.21 10.47
C GLU A 40 8.15 1.71 10.15
N GLY A 41 9.36 1.23 9.94
CA GLY A 41 9.63 -0.17 9.66
C GLY A 41 9.26 -1.10 10.81
N ARG A 42 9.44 -0.63 12.06
CA ARG A 42 9.01 -1.36 13.25
C ARG A 42 7.48 -1.46 13.35
N ALA A 43 6.77 -0.38 13.02
CA ALA A 43 5.30 -0.40 12.98
C ALA A 43 4.79 -1.41 11.94
N GLU A 44 5.32 -1.40 10.72
CA GLU A 44 5.01 -2.37 9.67
C GLU A 44 5.25 -3.82 10.15
N TYR A 45 6.40 -4.07 10.78
CA TYR A 45 6.74 -5.38 11.32
C TYR A 45 5.73 -5.83 12.39
N LEU A 46 5.44 -4.97 13.39
CA LEU A 46 4.52 -5.31 14.47
C LEU A 46 3.09 -5.57 13.97
N VAL A 47 2.59 -4.73 13.05
CA VAL A 47 1.28 -4.94 12.43
C VAL A 47 1.25 -6.25 11.66
N SER A 48 2.28 -6.56 10.86
CA SER A 48 2.34 -7.84 10.14
C SER A 48 2.39 -9.06 11.07
N LYS A 49 3.03 -8.93 12.22
CA LYS A 49 3.01 -9.99 13.27
C LYS A 49 1.63 -10.13 13.90
N PHE A 50 0.96 -9.01 14.19
CA PHE A 50 -0.41 -9.02 14.70
C PHE A 50 -1.38 -9.74 13.75
N MET A 51 -1.25 -9.51 12.43
CA MET A 51 -2.11 -10.16 11.43
C MET A 51 -2.03 -11.69 11.46
N GLN A 52 -0.89 -12.27 11.87
CA GLN A 52 -0.72 -13.72 12.02
C GLN A 52 -1.63 -14.34 13.12
N PHE A 53 -2.16 -13.51 14.02
CA PHE A 53 -3.10 -13.94 15.08
C PHE A 53 -4.56 -13.64 14.74
N THR A 54 -4.84 -13.19 13.51
CA THR A 54 -6.20 -12.95 13.02
C THR A 54 -6.69 -14.14 12.19
N THR A 55 -7.89 -14.01 11.64
CA THR A 55 -8.46 -15.00 10.70
C THR A 55 -8.00 -14.78 9.25
N LEU A 56 -7.14 -13.80 9.00
CA LEU A 56 -6.58 -13.55 7.67
C LEU A 56 -5.70 -14.73 7.23
N GLN A 57 -5.78 -15.07 5.94
CA GLN A 57 -4.91 -16.07 5.36
C GLN A 57 -3.55 -15.43 5.01
N GLU A 58 -2.50 -16.25 4.87
CA GLU A 58 -1.13 -15.77 4.58
C GLU A 58 -1.00 -14.95 3.29
N ASN A 59 -1.89 -15.19 2.31
CA ASN A 59 -1.93 -14.44 1.06
C ASN A 59 -2.76 -13.14 1.14
N GLU A 60 -3.37 -12.83 2.28
CA GLU A 60 -4.18 -11.63 2.47
C GLU A 60 -3.41 -10.48 3.12
N PHE A 61 -2.16 -10.69 3.52
CA PHE A 61 -1.31 -9.65 4.09
C PHE A 61 0.17 -9.88 3.78
N ILE A 62 0.95 -8.82 3.92
CA ILE A 62 2.39 -8.85 3.69
C ILE A 62 3.11 -8.99 5.03
N SER A 63 3.97 -10.02 5.14
CA SER A 63 4.85 -10.17 6.30
C SER A 63 6.11 -9.33 6.13
N TYR A 64 6.42 -8.54 7.16
CA TYR A 64 7.62 -7.72 7.22
C TYR A 64 8.66 -8.29 8.17
N GLU A 65 9.93 -8.05 7.85
CA GLU A 65 11.08 -8.28 8.72
C GLU A 65 11.70 -6.93 9.10
N GLU A 66 12.00 -6.75 10.40
CA GLU A 66 12.70 -5.57 10.90
C GLU A 66 14.20 -5.70 10.69
N GLY A 67 14.89 -4.61 10.36
CA GLY A 67 16.34 -4.62 10.18
C GLY A 67 16.94 -3.24 9.93
N THR A 68 18.12 -3.22 9.32
CA THR A 68 18.81 -1.97 8.96
C THR A 68 19.12 -1.91 7.46
N ILE A 69 18.99 -0.73 6.89
CA ILE A 69 19.28 -0.41 5.49
C ILE A 69 20.24 0.78 5.47
N ASN A 70 21.46 0.58 4.98
CA ASN A 70 22.49 1.61 4.96
C ASN A 70 22.71 2.26 6.35
N GLY A 71 22.74 1.43 7.39
CA GLY A 71 22.95 1.84 8.80
C GLY A 71 21.77 2.55 9.47
N LYS A 72 20.59 2.65 8.82
CA LYS A 72 19.35 3.19 9.40
C LYS A 72 18.32 2.09 9.56
N SER A 73 17.46 2.23 10.55
CA SER A 73 16.31 1.33 10.76
C SER A 73 15.41 1.26 9.53
N GLY A 74 14.70 0.16 9.40
CA GLY A 74 13.74 -0.06 8.33
C GLY A 74 13.15 -1.46 8.37
N CYS A 75 12.38 -1.78 7.36
CA CYS A 75 11.83 -3.12 7.18
C CYS A 75 11.99 -3.59 5.74
N ARG A 76 11.79 -4.90 5.56
CA ARG A 76 11.68 -5.52 4.24
C ARG A 76 10.54 -6.52 4.19
N SER A 77 10.01 -6.71 2.98
CA SER A 77 9.08 -7.80 2.66
C SER A 77 9.52 -8.51 1.39
N LYS A 78 9.10 -9.76 1.22
CA LYS A 78 9.24 -10.42 -0.08
C LYS A 78 8.43 -9.65 -1.13
N ASN A 79 8.95 -9.65 -2.36
CA ASN A 79 8.14 -9.18 -3.49
C ASN A 79 6.94 -10.12 -3.66
N PHE A 80 5.75 -9.54 -3.71
CA PHE A 80 4.48 -10.27 -3.87
C PHE A 80 3.89 -10.10 -5.28
N LEU A 81 4.57 -9.34 -6.14
CA LEU A 81 4.18 -9.14 -7.53
C LEU A 81 4.97 -10.10 -8.43
N ASP A 82 4.29 -10.72 -9.38
CA ASP A 82 4.91 -11.43 -10.49
C ASP A 82 5.56 -10.45 -11.48
N GLU A 83 6.30 -10.96 -12.47
CA GLU A 83 7.05 -10.14 -13.44
C GLU A 83 6.13 -9.27 -14.32
N GLU A 84 4.92 -9.74 -14.58
CA GLU A 84 3.93 -9.05 -15.43
C GLU A 84 2.90 -8.25 -14.61
N GLU A 85 3.07 -8.18 -13.28
CA GLU A 85 2.14 -7.52 -12.39
C GLU A 85 2.67 -6.16 -11.93
N GLU A 86 1.76 -5.19 -11.85
CA GLU A 86 2.02 -3.89 -11.23
C GLU A 86 0.94 -3.51 -10.22
N LEU A 87 1.33 -2.70 -9.22
CA LEU A 87 0.40 -2.08 -8.28
C LEU A 87 -0.10 -0.76 -8.85
N VAL A 88 -1.42 -0.69 -9.04
CA VAL A 88 -2.11 0.53 -9.45
C VAL A 88 -2.92 1.05 -8.29
N THR A 89 -2.54 2.21 -7.75
CA THR A 89 -3.28 2.82 -6.64
C THR A 89 -4.64 3.32 -7.09
N PHE A 90 -5.62 3.35 -6.18
CA PHE A 90 -6.97 3.89 -6.49
C PHE A 90 -6.88 5.33 -6.98
N TYR A 91 -5.96 6.12 -6.43
CA TYR A 91 -5.70 7.48 -6.89
C TYR A 91 -5.22 7.51 -8.36
N ARG A 92 -4.20 6.69 -8.71
CA ARG A 92 -3.64 6.63 -10.05
C ARG A 92 -4.66 6.14 -11.08
N LEU A 93 -5.40 5.09 -10.74
CA LEU A 93 -6.46 4.56 -11.59
C LEU A 93 -7.50 5.62 -11.90
N TYR A 94 -8.02 6.29 -10.86
CA TYR A 94 -9.02 7.34 -11.04
C TYR A 94 -8.48 8.51 -11.86
N TYR A 95 -7.25 8.94 -11.61
CA TYR A 95 -6.64 10.03 -12.35
C TYR A 95 -6.47 9.69 -13.84
N ASN A 96 -6.07 8.46 -14.15
CA ASN A 96 -5.90 8.01 -15.54
C ASN A 96 -7.23 7.94 -16.30
N GLU A 97 -8.30 7.47 -15.65
CA GLU A 97 -9.59 7.30 -16.30
C GLU A 97 -10.44 8.58 -16.37
N VAL A 98 -10.41 9.36 -15.29
CA VAL A 98 -11.31 10.51 -15.13
C VAL A 98 -10.58 11.84 -15.32
N GLY A 99 -9.27 11.88 -15.20
CA GLY A 99 -8.45 13.09 -15.30
C GLY A 99 -8.62 14.07 -14.13
N LYS A 100 -9.13 13.60 -12.98
CA LYS A 100 -9.39 14.42 -11.80
C LYS A 100 -8.71 13.86 -10.56
N ASP A 101 -8.48 14.72 -9.59
CA ASP A 101 -7.97 14.33 -8.27
C ASP A 101 -9.11 13.70 -7.44
N LEU A 102 -9.03 12.39 -7.23
CA LEU A 102 -10.04 11.63 -6.47
C LEU A 102 -10.21 12.17 -5.05
N SER A 103 -9.11 12.55 -4.39
CA SER A 103 -9.18 13.08 -3.01
C SER A 103 -10.01 14.36 -2.95
N LYS A 104 -9.90 15.24 -3.96
CA LYS A 104 -10.72 16.46 -4.03
C LYS A 104 -12.17 16.16 -4.35
N VAL A 105 -12.43 15.15 -5.18
CA VAL A 105 -13.81 14.75 -5.53
C VAL A 105 -14.54 14.25 -4.30
N ILE A 106 -13.95 13.32 -3.55
CA ILE A 106 -14.59 12.74 -2.36
C ILE A 106 -14.64 13.72 -1.17
N ALA A 107 -13.68 14.67 -1.07
CA ALA A 107 -13.69 15.67 -0.02
C ALA A 107 -14.96 16.57 -0.04
N ASN A 108 -15.59 16.72 -1.20
CA ASN A 108 -16.82 17.48 -1.36
C ASN A 108 -18.10 16.69 -0.99
N MET A 109 -17.99 15.43 -0.62
CA MET A 109 -19.11 14.60 -0.20
C MET A 109 -19.36 14.77 1.31
N ASN A 110 -20.64 14.72 1.70
CA ASN A 110 -21.07 15.11 3.04
C ASN A 110 -20.71 14.08 4.10
N THR A 111 -20.76 12.78 3.77
CA THR A 111 -20.55 11.70 4.74
C THR A 111 -19.41 10.77 4.32
N MET A 112 -18.89 10.04 5.29
CA MET A 112 -17.88 9.00 5.02
C MET A 112 -18.46 7.86 4.19
N GLU A 113 -19.70 7.50 4.44
CA GLU A 113 -20.43 6.48 3.69
C GLU A 113 -20.50 6.84 2.20
N GLU A 114 -20.89 8.09 1.88
CA GLU A 114 -20.92 8.56 0.49
C GLU A 114 -19.55 8.46 -0.19
N ARG A 115 -18.47 8.77 0.53
CA ARG A 115 -17.09 8.68 0.01
C ARG A 115 -16.69 7.24 -0.28
N ILE A 116 -16.96 6.32 0.65
CA ILE A 116 -16.65 4.89 0.51
C ILE A 116 -17.47 4.29 -0.64
N GLU A 117 -18.76 4.55 -0.68
CA GLU A 117 -19.66 4.08 -1.72
C GLU A 117 -19.26 4.57 -3.12
N TYR A 118 -18.80 5.83 -3.21
CA TYR A 118 -18.30 6.38 -4.46
C TYR A 118 -17.07 5.63 -4.97
N VAL A 119 -16.10 5.37 -4.09
CA VAL A 119 -14.88 4.63 -4.45
C VAL A 119 -15.21 3.20 -4.86
N ILE A 120 -16.07 2.51 -4.10
CA ILE A 120 -16.50 1.14 -4.42
C ILE A 120 -17.14 1.08 -5.80
N ARG A 121 -18.11 1.97 -6.08
CA ARG A 121 -18.78 2.00 -7.39
C ARG A 121 -17.83 2.33 -8.54
N PHE A 122 -16.86 3.23 -8.29
CA PHE A 122 -15.85 3.54 -9.29
C PHE A 122 -15.02 2.29 -9.64
N ILE A 123 -14.49 1.58 -8.64
CA ILE A 123 -13.68 0.37 -8.85
C ILE A 123 -14.50 -0.75 -9.52
N ASP A 124 -15.75 -0.95 -9.12
CA ASP A 124 -16.63 -1.93 -9.74
C ASP A 124 -16.88 -1.62 -11.22
N GLN A 125 -17.12 -0.36 -11.55
CA GLN A 125 -17.37 0.09 -12.94
C GLN A 125 -16.14 0.04 -13.82
N SER A 126 -14.95 0.38 -13.26
CA SER A 126 -13.70 0.45 -14.01
C SER A 126 -13.02 -0.92 -14.17
N CYS A 127 -13.10 -1.77 -13.14
CA CYS A 127 -12.35 -3.01 -13.08
C CYS A 127 -13.23 -4.26 -12.96
N GLY A 128 -14.54 -4.13 -12.77
CA GLY A 128 -15.45 -5.25 -12.50
C GLY A 128 -15.20 -5.94 -11.13
N LEU A 129 -14.53 -5.26 -10.21
CA LEU A 129 -14.12 -5.84 -8.92
C LEU A 129 -15.01 -5.37 -7.77
N ASN A 130 -15.52 -6.33 -7.00
CA ASN A 130 -16.19 -6.04 -5.73
C ASN A 130 -15.18 -5.95 -4.59
N ILE A 131 -14.89 -4.72 -4.14
CA ILE A 131 -13.89 -4.45 -3.11
C ILE A 131 -14.47 -4.28 -1.69
N HIS A 132 -15.76 -4.56 -1.45
CA HIS A 132 -16.39 -4.40 -0.14
C HIS A 132 -15.66 -5.17 0.97
N ALA A 133 -15.39 -6.47 0.73
CA ALA A 133 -14.70 -7.31 1.72
C ALA A 133 -13.26 -6.83 1.97
N TYR A 134 -12.56 -6.41 0.93
CA TYR A 134 -11.21 -5.85 1.03
C TYR A 134 -11.21 -4.57 1.88
N LEU A 135 -12.06 -3.59 1.56
CA LEU A 135 -12.13 -2.34 2.32
C LEU A 135 -12.55 -2.57 3.76
N SER A 136 -13.51 -3.47 4.01
CA SER A 136 -13.93 -3.82 5.37
C SER A 136 -12.76 -4.36 6.21
N LYS A 137 -11.93 -5.26 5.66
CA LYS A 137 -10.74 -5.79 6.33
C LYS A 137 -9.71 -4.69 6.59
N VAL A 138 -9.40 -3.87 5.57
CA VAL A 138 -8.42 -2.78 5.69
C VAL A 138 -8.85 -1.76 6.74
N LEU A 139 -10.08 -1.26 6.68
CA LEU A 139 -10.57 -0.25 7.63
C LEU A 139 -10.69 -0.81 9.06
N THR A 140 -11.03 -2.10 9.21
CA THR A 140 -11.03 -2.75 10.52
C THR A 140 -9.62 -2.81 11.11
N LEU A 141 -8.63 -3.19 10.30
CA LEU A 141 -7.23 -3.22 10.74
C LEU A 141 -6.71 -1.82 11.07
N ASP A 142 -7.05 -0.82 10.26
CA ASP A 142 -6.68 0.58 10.53
C ASP A 142 -7.22 1.06 11.87
N MET A 143 -8.47 0.73 12.19
CA MET A 143 -9.08 1.04 13.48
C MET A 143 -8.34 0.35 14.65
N ILE A 144 -8.00 -0.93 14.51
CA ILE A 144 -7.32 -1.70 15.57
C ILE A 144 -5.88 -1.19 15.77
N CYS A 145 -5.18 -0.89 14.68
CA CYS A 145 -3.78 -0.45 14.70
C CYS A 145 -3.63 1.07 14.87
N LEU A 146 -4.72 1.81 14.98
CA LEU A 146 -4.75 3.29 15.06
C LEU A 146 -4.00 3.94 13.89
N ASN A 147 -4.19 3.40 12.68
CA ASN A 147 -3.59 3.94 11.47
C ASN A 147 -4.38 5.16 10.99
N GLU A 148 -3.86 6.34 11.23
CA GLU A 148 -4.47 7.61 10.81
C GLU A 148 -4.06 8.07 9.40
N ASP A 149 -3.09 7.35 8.76
CA ASP A 149 -2.51 7.73 7.47
C ASP A 149 -3.11 6.92 6.30
N ARG A 150 -4.37 6.51 6.39
CA ARG A 150 -5.04 5.82 5.29
C ARG A 150 -5.55 6.81 4.24
N HIS A 151 -4.89 6.84 3.10
CA HIS A 151 -5.29 7.63 1.94
C HIS A 151 -5.32 6.76 0.66
N LEU A 152 -5.86 7.31 -0.43
CA LEU A 152 -6.13 6.57 -1.68
C LEU A 152 -4.88 6.06 -2.41
N ASN A 153 -3.71 6.61 -2.12
CA ASN A 153 -2.43 6.08 -2.60
C ASN A 153 -1.94 4.86 -1.82
N ASN A 154 -2.56 4.55 -0.66
CA ASN A 154 -2.27 3.37 0.15
C ASN A 154 -3.25 2.22 -0.12
N LEU A 155 -4.20 2.43 -1.03
CA LEU A 155 -5.13 1.42 -1.53
C LEU A 155 -4.80 1.17 -2.99
N ALA A 156 -4.62 -0.09 -3.37
CA ALA A 156 -4.19 -0.45 -4.71
C ALA A 156 -4.83 -1.76 -5.17
N LEU A 157 -4.84 -1.95 -6.47
CA LEU A 157 -5.14 -3.20 -7.15
C LEU A 157 -3.87 -3.75 -7.79
N ILE A 158 -3.82 -5.05 -8.00
CA ILE A 158 -2.80 -5.69 -8.83
C ILE A 158 -3.37 -5.78 -10.24
N MET A 159 -2.63 -5.25 -11.19
CA MET A 159 -2.95 -5.31 -12.62
C MET A 159 -1.94 -6.21 -13.33
N ARG A 160 -2.41 -7.08 -14.20
CA ARG A 160 -1.58 -7.91 -15.09
C ARG A 160 -1.87 -7.56 -16.55
N GLY A 161 -0.92 -6.93 -17.21
CA GLY A 161 -1.16 -6.35 -18.53
C GLY A 161 -2.21 -5.24 -18.49
N ASN A 162 -3.40 -5.49 -19.06
CA ASN A 162 -4.54 -4.56 -19.01
C ASN A 162 -5.71 -5.05 -18.15
N ASP A 163 -5.54 -6.18 -17.43
CA ASP A 163 -6.60 -6.80 -16.64
C ASP A 163 -6.31 -6.65 -15.13
N PHE A 164 -7.39 -6.52 -14.34
CA PHE A 164 -7.35 -6.46 -12.87
C PHE A 164 -7.82 -7.75 -12.23
#